data_b5d125790393932576b9d8af8d019006
#
_entry.id   b5d125790393932576b9d8af8d019006
#
_cell.length_a   1.000
_cell.length_b   1.000
_cell.length_c   1.000
_cell.angle_alpha   90.00
_cell.angle_beta   90.00
_cell.angle_gamma   90.00
#
_symmetry.space_group_name_H-M   'P 1'
#
loop_
_entity.id
_entity.type
_entity.pdbx_description
1 polymer ?
#
loop_
_entity_poly.entity_id
_entity_poly.type
_entity_poly.pdbx_seq_one_letter_code
_entity_poly.pdbx_strand_id
1 'polypeptide(L)'
;MSKKKSSSNEKDDEKKIDDSEEKESSSIPLEDYEKIKDDYLRLAADFDNFKKRTEKDKENQLVGSLSIILAGLFPLIDNFEIAMNQKEAPKELEALYKLVLAFLENLNITEVPGVGEEFDPSHHEAIEHSGEGENQVVGEVLRKGYKLEDRLIRPAMVKVQSE
;
A
#
# COMPACT_ATOMS: atom_id res chain seq x y z
N MET A 1 -24.27 27.42 -74.77
CA MET A 1 -24.15 26.83 -76.14
C MET A 1 -23.80 25.43 -76.00
N SER A 2 -24.70 24.62 -76.21
CA SER A 2 -25.08 23.79 -77.38
C SER A 2 -24.38 22.43 -77.31
N LYS A 3 -25.22 21.46 -77.00
CA LYS A 3 -25.74 20.35 -77.88
C LYS A 3 -24.64 19.33 -78.26
N LYS A 4 -24.87 18.07 -78.29
CA LYS A 4 -25.99 17.15 -78.50
C LYS A 4 -25.45 15.72 -78.37
N LYS A 5 -26.19 14.80 -77.78
CA LYS A 5 -26.87 13.62 -78.39
C LYS A 5 -26.02 12.71 -79.27
N SER A 6 -25.95 11.44 -78.94
CA SER A 6 -26.87 10.34 -79.33
C SER A 6 -26.23 9.00 -78.95
N SER A 7 -26.89 8.13 -78.28
CA SER A 7 -27.79 7.03 -78.69
C SER A 7 -27.02 5.91 -79.41
N SER A 8 -26.99 4.75 -78.80
CA SER A 8 -27.66 3.48 -79.18
C SER A 8 -26.84 2.31 -78.70
N ASN A 9 -27.46 1.55 -77.89
CA ASN A 9 -28.03 0.24 -78.13
C ASN A 9 -27.11 -0.97 -78.15
N GLU A 10 -27.53 -1.87 -77.31
CA GLU A 10 -27.56 -3.38 -77.46
C GLU A 10 -26.24 -4.09 -77.13
N LYS A 11 -26.17 -4.99 -76.18
CA LYS A 11 -26.88 -6.28 -76.01
C LYS A 11 -26.43 -6.91 -74.71
N ASP A 12 -27.40 -7.47 -74.02
CA ASP A 12 -27.38 -8.65 -73.16
C ASP A 12 -26.12 -9.51 -73.21
N ASP A 13 -25.51 -9.67 -72.05
CA ASP A 13 -24.90 -10.92 -71.62
C ASP A 13 -25.13 -11.06 -70.10
N GLU A 14 -26.19 -11.81 -69.82
CA GLU A 14 -26.45 -12.36 -68.49
C GLU A 14 -25.30 -13.30 -68.12
N LYS A 15 -24.35 -12.83 -67.33
CA LYS A 15 -23.43 -13.70 -66.62
C LYS A 15 -23.98 -13.89 -65.23
N LYS A 16 -24.70 -15.02 -65.04
CA LYS A 16 -24.98 -15.57 -63.74
C LYS A 16 -23.69 -15.68 -62.96
N ILE A 17 -23.51 -14.79 -61.98
CA ILE A 17 -22.55 -14.97 -60.91
C ILE A 17 -23.27 -15.86 -59.92
N ASP A 18 -22.83 -17.12 -59.87
CA ASP A 18 -23.15 -18.11 -58.88
C ASP A 18 -22.60 -17.63 -57.55
N ASP A 19 -23.42 -16.93 -56.76
CA ASP A 19 -23.10 -16.46 -55.42
C ASP A 19 -23.35 -17.55 -54.40
N SER A 20 -22.56 -18.60 -54.52
CA SER A 20 -22.41 -19.66 -53.49
C SER A 20 -21.09 -19.56 -52.77
N GLU A 21 -20.79 -18.39 -52.19
CA GLU A 21 -19.92 -18.36 -51.05
C GLU A 21 -20.70 -18.86 -49.84
N GLU A 22 -20.67 -20.16 -49.63
CA GLU A 22 -20.93 -20.77 -48.34
C GLU A 22 -20.05 -20.08 -47.30
N LYS A 23 -20.62 -19.12 -46.59
CA LYS A 23 -20.09 -18.74 -45.29
C LYS A 23 -20.13 -19.97 -44.42
N GLU A 24 -19.03 -20.72 -44.40
CA GLU A 24 -18.77 -21.62 -43.30
C GLU A 24 -18.86 -20.83 -42.01
N SER A 25 -20.03 -20.77 -41.42
CA SER A 25 -20.19 -20.35 -40.07
C SER A 25 -19.42 -21.39 -39.23
N SER A 26 -18.17 -21.07 -38.90
CA SER A 26 -17.39 -21.83 -37.93
C SER A 26 -18.13 -21.76 -36.59
N SER A 27 -19.13 -22.59 -36.40
CA SER A 27 -19.82 -22.75 -35.13
C SER A 27 -18.82 -23.42 -34.18
N ILE A 28 -18.31 -22.66 -33.23
CA ILE A 28 -17.47 -23.16 -32.14
C ILE A 28 -18.36 -24.14 -31.34
N PRO A 29 -17.91 -25.38 -31.08
CA PRO A 29 -18.63 -26.32 -30.23
C PRO A 29 -19.01 -25.64 -28.90
N LEU A 30 -20.22 -25.87 -28.42
CA LEU A 30 -20.72 -25.27 -27.18
C LEU A 30 -19.80 -25.56 -25.98
N GLU A 31 -19.23 -26.75 -25.92
CA GLU A 31 -18.27 -27.18 -24.92
C GLU A 31 -17.00 -26.29 -24.90
N ASP A 32 -16.49 -25.90 -26.07
CA ASP A 32 -15.30 -25.04 -26.17
C ASP A 32 -15.64 -23.60 -25.77
N TYR A 33 -16.83 -23.13 -26.11
CA TYR A 33 -17.32 -21.83 -25.65
C TYR A 33 -17.44 -21.76 -24.12
N GLU A 34 -18.02 -22.80 -23.51
CA GLU A 34 -18.17 -22.88 -22.05
C GLU A 34 -16.80 -22.92 -21.36
N LYS A 35 -15.85 -23.69 -21.87
CA LYS A 35 -14.48 -23.73 -21.35
C LYS A 35 -13.81 -22.35 -21.44
N ILE A 36 -13.86 -21.68 -22.58
CA ILE A 36 -13.28 -20.35 -22.77
C ILE A 36 -13.94 -19.35 -21.84
N LYS A 37 -15.25 -19.43 -21.65
CA LYS A 37 -15.98 -18.55 -20.72
C LYS A 37 -15.54 -18.76 -19.27
N ASP A 38 -15.40 -20.03 -18.83
CA ASP A 38 -14.93 -20.34 -17.48
C ASP A 38 -13.49 -19.90 -17.27
N ASP A 39 -12.61 -20.13 -18.25
CA ASP A 39 -11.23 -19.67 -18.22
C ASP A 39 -11.15 -18.13 -18.18
N TYR A 40 -12.01 -17.44 -18.94
CA TYR A 40 -12.09 -15.98 -18.87
C TYR A 40 -12.55 -15.47 -17.51
N LEU A 41 -13.57 -16.07 -16.92
CA LEU A 41 -14.06 -15.70 -15.60
C LEU A 41 -12.98 -15.93 -14.52
N ARG A 42 -12.29 -17.06 -14.60
CA ARG A 42 -11.17 -17.38 -13.71
C ARG A 42 -10.04 -16.37 -13.87
N LEU A 43 -9.64 -16.08 -15.11
CA LEU A 43 -8.59 -15.11 -15.41
C LEU A 43 -8.97 -13.70 -14.93
N ALA A 44 -10.23 -13.29 -15.10
CA ALA A 44 -10.72 -12.01 -14.61
C ALA A 44 -10.62 -11.92 -13.07
N ALA A 45 -11.02 -12.99 -12.36
CA ALA A 45 -10.90 -13.08 -10.91
C ALA A 45 -9.43 -13.05 -10.45
N ASP A 46 -8.56 -13.78 -11.12
CA ASP A 46 -7.13 -13.81 -10.85
C ASP A 46 -6.48 -12.44 -11.09
N PHE A 47 -6.89 -11.75 -12.15
CA PHE A 47 -6.42 -10.39 -12.44
C PHE A 47 -6.86 -9.38 -11.39
N ASP A 48 -8.10 -9.44 -10.90
CA ASP A 48 -8.59 -8.58 -9.82
C ASP A 48 -7.82 -8.85 -8.51
N ASN A 49 -7.58 -10.11 -8.20
CA ASN A 49 -6.76 -10.50 -7.04
C ASN A 49 -5.32 -10.01 -7.18
N PHE A 50 -4.73 -10.15 -8.37
CA PHE A 50 -3.40 -9.64 -8.68
C PHE A 50 -3.32 -8.12 -8.51
N LYS A 51 -4.31 -7.39 -9.04
CA LYS A 51 -4.37 -5.92 -8.91
C LYS A 51 -4.42 -5.49 -7.45
N LYS A 52 -5.32 -6.07 -6.65
CA LYS A 52 -5.43 -5.79 -5.21
C LYS A 52 -4.12 -6.08 -4.46
N ARG A 53 -3.48 -7.22 -4.77
CA ARG A 53 -2.19 -7.57 -4.18
C ARG A 53 -1.10 -6.58 -4.57
N THR A 54 -1.03 -6.20 -5.85
CA THR A 54 -0.03 -5.26 -6.35
C THR A 54 -0.18 -3.87 -5.73
N GLU A 55 -1.41 -3.39 -5.53
CA GLU A 55 -1.69 -2.13 -4.82
C GLU A 55 -1.17 -2.21 -3.39
N LYS A 56 -1.52 -3.27 -2.67
CA LYS A 56 -1.02 -3.50 -1.30
C LYS A 56 0.50 -3.62 -1.22
N ASP A 57 1.12 -4.29 -2.19
CA ASP A 57 2.57 -4.43 -2.25
C ASP A 57 3.27 -3.09 -2.49
N LYS A 58 2.69 -2.20 -3.34
CA LYS A 58 3.20 -0.84 -3.54
C LYS A 58 3.13 0.00 -2.27
N GLU A 59 2.00 -0.03 -1.55
CA GLU A 59 1.86 0.64 -0.26
C GLU A 59 2.90 0.12 0.74
N ASN A 60 3.06 -1.20 0.81
CA ASN A 60 4.06 -1.84 1.65
C ASN A 60 5.50 -1.41 1.32
N GLN A 61 5.83 -1.28 0.02
CA GLN A 61 7.15 -0.83 -0.42
C GLN A 61 7.42 0.63 -0.04
N LEU A 62 6.42 1.52 -0.19
CA LEU A 62 6.56 2.93 0.20
C LEU A 62 6.84 3.05 1.70
N VAL A 63 6.04 2.37 2.52
CA VAL A 63 6.24 2.37 3.98
C VAL A 63 7.58 1.76 4.36
N GLY A 64 7.99 0.65 3.71
CA GLY A 64 9.29 0.04 3.94
C GLY A 64 10.44 0.98 3.61
N SER A 65 10.37 1.71 2.50
CA SER A 65 11.38 2.68 2.10
C SER A 65 11.45 3.86 3.08
N LEU A 66 10.29 4.37 3.51
CA LEU A 66 10.22 5.44 4.51
C LEU A 66 10.79 4.97 5.85
N SER A 67 10.49 3.74 6.28
CA SER A 67 11.02 3.16 7.52
C SER A 67 12.55 3.10 7.53
N ILE A 68 13.17 2.76 6.39
CA ILE A 68 14.64 2.73 6.27
C ILE A 68 15.24 4.14 6.46
N ILE A 69 14.63 5.16 5.84
CA ILE A 69 15.08 6.56 5.97
C ILE A 69 14.92 7.03 7.42
N LEU A 70 13.78 6.75 8.02
CA LEU A 70 13.47 7.14 9.40
C LEU A 70 14.34 6.42 10.43
N ALA A 71 14.70 5.16 10.17
CA ALA A 71 15.64 4.42 11.02
C ALA A 71 16.97 5.17 11.17
N GLY A 72 17.43 5.86 10.13
CA GLY A 72 18.60 6.75 10.19
C GLY A 72 18.36 8.05 10.94
N LEU A 73 17.11 8.54 11.02
CA LEU A 73 16.74 9.79 11.69
C LEU A 73 16.46 9.57 13.19
N PHE A 74 15.94 8.45 13.61
CA PHE A 74 15.58 8.19 15.00
C PHE A 74 16.72 8.38 16.01
N PRO A 75 17.97 7.97 15.74
CA PRO A 75 19.07 8.28 16.68
C PRO A 75 19.27 9.78 16.93
N LEU A 76 18.97 10.64 15.94
CA LEU A 76 19.01 12.08 16.13
C LEU A 76 17.89 12.52 17.09
N ILE A 77 16.69 11.99 16.93
CA ILE A 77 15.54 12.29 17.80
C ILE A 77 15.82 11.81 19.23
N ASP A 78 16.38 10.60 19.38
CA ASP A 78 16.77 10.05 20.68
C ASP A 78 17.80 10.97 21.40
N ASN A 79 18.76 11.51 20.65
CA ASN A 79 19.73 12.47 21.22
C ASN A 79 19.07 13.80 21.61
N PHE A 80 18.07 14.28 20.87
CA PHE A 80 17.27 15.43 21.28
C PHE A 80 16.56 15.17 22.60
N GLU A 81 15.95 13.99 22.79
CA GLU A 81 15.28 13.61 24.02
C GLU A 81 16.25 13.56 25.21
N ILE A 82 17.42 12.95 25.02
CA ILE A 82 18.47 12.92 26.04
C ILE A 82 18.89 14.33 26.41
N ALA A 83 19.08 15.23 25.44
CA ALA A 83 19.47 16.61 25.68
C ALA A 83 18.37 17.42 26.39
N MET A 84 17.10 17.15 26.07
CA MET A 84 15.94 17.77 26.72
C MET A 84 15.79 17.36 28.19
N ASN A 85 16.16 16.13 28.52
CA ASN A 85 16.08 15.61 29.89
C ASN A 85 17.21 16.12 30.81
N GLN A 86 18.15 16.94 30.30
CA GLN A 86 19.16 17.58 31.13
C GLN A 86 18.54 18.73 31.92
N LYS A 87 19.07 18.97 33.15
CA LYS A 87 18.50 19.93 34.11
C LYS A 87 18.43 21.38 33.62
N GLU A 88 19.19 21.76 32.57
CA GLU A 88 19.27 23.11 32.01
C GLU A 88 19.19 23.05 30.47
N ALA A 89 18.16 22.36 29.94
CA ALA A 89 17.97 22.34 28.50
C ALA A 89 17.66 23.76 27.97
N PRO A 90 18.37 24.23 26.93
CA PRO A 90 18.10 25.55 26.34
C PRO A 90 16.68 25.58 25.72
N LYS A 91 15.99 26.72 25.86
CA LYS A 91 14.62 26.90 25.27
C LYS A 91 14.62 26.78 23.76
N GLU A 92 15.72 27.12 23.12
CA GLU A 92 15.91 26.95 21.69
C GLU A 92 15.90 25.48 21.27
N LEU A 93 16.45 24.59 22.12
CA LEU A 93 16.44 23.15 21.90
C LEU A 93 15.00 22.61 21.99
N GLU A 94 14.21 23.09 22.94
CA GLU A 94 12.80 22.71 23.07
C GLU A 94 11.99 23.09 21.81
N ALA A 95 12.24 24.30 21.28
CA ALA A 95 11.60 24.78 20.06
C ALA A 95 11.95 23.90 18.85
N LEU A 96 13.23 23.50 18.70
CA LEU A 96 13.69 22.61 17.64
C LEU A 96 13.07 21.20 17.78
N TYR A 97 13.01 20.68 19.00
CA TYR A 97 12.41 19.37 19.25
C TYR A 97 10.91 19.35 18.88
N LYS A 98 10.16 20.40 19.23
CA LYS A 98 8.75 20.55 18.81
C LYS A 98 8.59 20.58 17.30
N LEU A 99 9.51 21.23 16.57
CA LEU A 99 9.49 21.20 15.09
C LEU A 99 9.72 19.79 14.54
N VAL A 100 10.61 19.01 15.16
CA VAL A 100 10.85 17.61 14.77
C VAL A 100 9.59 16.77 15.01
N LEU A 101 8.94 16.92 16.16
CA LEU A 101 7.69 16.21 16.45
C LEU A 101 6.57 16.59 15.47
N ALA A 102 6.40 17.88 15.18
CA ALA A 102 5.43 18.35 14.20
C ALA A 102 5.73 17.81 12.78
N PHE A 103 6.99 17.67 12.42
CA PHE A 103 7.40 17.05 11.17
C PHE A 103 7.00 15.57 11.11
N LEU A 104 7.21 14.80 12.17
CA LEU A 104 6.78 13.40 12.25
C LEU A 104 5.25 13.29 12.15
N GLU A 105 4.51 14.15 12.85
CA GLU A 105 3.05 14.20 12.80
C GLU A 105 2.52 14.49 11.38
N ASN A 106 3.15 15.43 10.65
CA ASN A 106 2.80 15.72 9.26
C ASN A 106 3.03 14.51 8.32
N LEU A 107 3.88 13.58 8.70
CA LEU A 107 4.11 12.32 7.99
C LEU A 107 3.18 11.20 8.49
N ASN A 108 2.21 11.49 9.36
CA ASN A 108 1.35 10.51 10.06
C ASN A 108 2.16 9.49 10.89
N ILE A 109 3.32 9.91 11.39
CA ILE A 109 4.14 9.10 12.30
C ILE A 109 3.74 9.49 13.73
N THR A 110 3.31 8.49 14.48
CA THR A 110 2.88 8.67 15.87
C THR A 110 3.76 7.85 16.81
N GLU A 111 3.85 8.30 18.06
CA GLU A 111 4.53 7.54 19.11
C GLU A 111 3.72 6.29 19.46
N VAL A 112 4.43 5.22 19.79
CA VAL A 112 3.86 4.01 20.38
C VAL A 112 3.38 4.34 21.80
N PRO A 113 2.25 3.79 22.28
CA PRO A 113 1.80 3.94 23.66
C PRO A 113 2.93 3.70 24.67
N GLY A 114 2.96 4.48 25.73
CA GLY A 114 4.08 4.51 26.67
C GLY A 114 3.68 4.15 28.10
N VAL A 115 4.26 4.87 29.05
CA VAL A 115 4.11 4.60 30.50
C VAL A 115 2.63 4.51 30.93
N GLY A 116 2.30 3.44 31.66
CA GLY A 116 0.95 3.18 32.16
C GLY A 116 0.05 2.41 31.22
N GLU A 117 0.47 2.18 29.98
CA GLU A 117 -0.29 1.37 29.02
C GLU A 117 0.06 -0.12 29.17
N GLU A 118 -0.84 -0.98 28.68
CA GLU A 118 -0.62 -2.43 28.65
C GLU A 118 0.58 -2.76 27.76
N PHE A 119 1.42 -3.69 28.25
CA PHE A 119 2.55 -4.17 27.46
C PHE A 119 2.06 -5.00 26.27
N ASP A 120 2.38 -4.58 25.06
CA ASP A 120 2.08 -5.29 23.83
C ASP A 120 3.37 -5.67 23.10
N PRO A 121 3.70 -6.97 22.99
CA PRO A 121 4.90 -7.42 22.27
C PRO A 121 4.97 -7.02 20.80
N SER A 122 3.84 -6.65 20.19
CA SER A 122 3.79 -6.19 18.81
C SER A 122 4.32 -4.76 18.66
N HIS A 123 4.34 -3.96 19.74
CA HIS A 123 4.72 -2.56 19.75
C HIS A 123 5.89 -2.24 20.70
N HIS A 124 6.12 -3.11 21.70
CA HIS A 124 7.08 -2.88 22.76
C HIS A 124 8.18 -3.94 22.77
N GLU A 125 9.40 -3.51 23.04
CA GLU A 125 10.56 -4.37 23.31
C GLU A 125 10.89 -4.25 24.80
N ALA A 126 10.57 -5.29 25.58
CA ALA A 126 10.86 -5.34 27.01
C ALA A 126 12.36 -5.59 27.25
N ILE A 127 13.02 -4.66 27.93
CA ILE A 127 14.45 -4.77 28.30
C ILE A 127 14.58 -5.30 29.72
N GLU A 128 13.68 -4.91 30.61
CA GLU A 128 13.66 -5.28 32.02
C GLU A 128 12.24 -5.56 32.43
N HIS A 129 12.07 -6.55 33.28
CA HIS A 129 10.78 -6.94 33.87
C HIS A 129 10.88 -6.96 35.39
N SER A 130 9.92 -6.33 36.05
CA SER A 130 9.83 -6.26 37.50
C SER A 130 8.40 -6.54 37.98
N GLY A 131 8.28 -7.07 39.22
CA GLY A 131 6.99 -7.47 39.80
C GLY A 131 6.62 -8.92 39.52
N GLU A 132 5.53 -9.38 40.19
CA GLU A 132 5.07 -10.79 40.15
C GLU A 132 3.57 -10.89 39.82
N GLY A 133 2.95 -9.84 39.26
CA GLY A 133 1.54 -9.82 38.87
C GLY A 133 1.28 -10.42 37.49
N GLU A 134 0.01 -10.64 37.19
CA GLU A 134 -0.42 -11.13 35.86
C GLU A 134 -0.58 -10.00 34.84
N ASN A 135 -0.89 -8.78 35.28
CA ASN A 135 -1.06 -7.64 34.40
C ASN A 135 0.29 -6.97 34.13
N GLN A 136 0.69 -6.97 32.88
CA GLN A 136 1.95 -6.37 32.43
C GLN A 136 1.70 -4.98 31.90
N VAL A 137 2.28 -3.96 32.52
CA VAL A 137 2.18 -2.56 32.11
C VAL A 137 3.55 -1.98 31.84
N VAL A 138 3.62 -0.97 30.98
CA VAL A 138 4.84 -0.22 30.72
C VAL A 138 5.14 0.69 31.91
N GLY A 139 6.17 0.38 32.65
CA GLY A 139 6.60 1.17 33.83
C GLY A 139 7.49 2.34 33.45
N GLU A 140 8.40 2.15 32.50
CA GLU A 140 9.31 3.19 32.02
C GLU A 140 9.60 3.02 30.52
N VAL A 141 9.64 4.11 29.78
CA VAL A 141 10.08 4.12 28.38
C VAL A 141 11.54 4.56 28.30
N LEU A 142 12.42 3.63 27.93
CA LEU A 142 13.84 3.89 27.76
C LEU A 142 14.15 4.52 26.40
N ARG A 143 13.37 4.16 25.38
CA ARG A 143 13.47 4.70 24.04
C ARG A 143 12.10 4.67 23.37
N LYS A 144 11.66 5.76 22.82
CA LYS A 144 10.36 5.89 22.20
C LYS A 144 10.25 5.03 20.95
N GLY A 145 9.11 4.37 20.78
CA GLY A 145 8.71 3.69 19.57
C GLY A 145 7.91 4.59 18.64
N TYR A 146 7.91 4.25 17.37
CA TYR A 146 7.18 5.02 16.35
C TYR A 146 6.46 4.10 15.39
N LYS A 147 5.26 4.51 14.98
CA LYS A 147 4.44 3.83 13.96
C LYS A 147 4.00 4.83 12.90
N LEU A 148 3.86 4.36 11.68
CA LEU A 148 3.25 5.08 10.57
C LEU A 148 1.84 4.49 10.39
N GLU A 149 0.83 5.28 10.73
CA GLU A 149 -0.55 4.80 10.81
C GLU A 149 -0.62 3.56 11.75
N ASP A 150 -1.00 2.39 11.20
CA ASP A 150 -1.06 1.12 11.94
C ASP A 150 0.21 0.27 11.83
N ARG A 151 1.24 0.76 11.14
CA ARG A 151 2.45 0.00 10.88
C ARG A 151 3.60 0.41 11.77
N LEU A 152 4.09 -0.55 12.55
CA LEU A 152 5.26 -0.33 13.39
C LEU A 152 6.51 -0.06 12.54
N ILE A 153 7.21 1.05 12.83
CA ILE A 153 8.51 1.38 12.25
C ILE A 153 9.64 0.98 13.21
N ARG A 154 9.47 1.32 14.49
CA ARG A 154 10.41 0.99 15.56
C ARG A 154 9.65 0.73 16.85
N PRO A 155 9.88 -0.42 17.54
CA PRO A 155 9.28 -0.66 18.84
C PRO A 155 9.81 0.31 19.90
N ALA A 156 8.99 0.58 20.91
CA ALA A 156 9.44 1.28 22.11
C ALA A 156 10.24 0.31 22.99
N MET A 157 11.42 0.72 23.44
CA MET A 157 12.17 -0.03 24.46
C MET A 157 11.67 0.36 25.83
N VAL A 158 11.16 -0.60 26.56
CA VAL A 158 10.45 -0.37 27.83
C VAL A 158 10.94 -1.27 28.97
N LYS A 159 10.73 -0.79 30.20
CA LYS A 159 10.73 -1.63 31.39
C LYS A 159 9.29 -1.98 31.71
N VAL A 160 9.02 -3.26 31.89
CA VAL A 160 7.68 -3.78 32.19
C VAL A 160 7.56 -3.98 33.69
N GLN A 161 6.41 -3.57 34.23
CA GLN A 161 6.01 -3.83 35.62
C GLN A 161 4.80 -4.76 35.60
N SER A 162 4.83 -5.78 36.45
CA SER A 162 3.69 -6.65 36.69
C SER A 162 2.99 -6.28 37.97
N GLU A 163 1.69 -5.97 37.88
CA GLU A 163 0.80 -5.63 38.99
C GLU A 163 -0.26 -6.72 39.22
#